data_2542ea173f38f226b65d33c14f67fc02
#
_entry.id   2542ea173f38f226b65d33c14f67fc02
#
_cell.length_a   1.000
_cell.length_b   1.000
_cell.length_c   1.000
_cell.angle_alpha   90.00
_cell.angle_beta   90.00
_cell.angle_gamma   90.00
#
_symmetry.space_group_name_H-M   'P 1'
#
loop_
_entity.id
_entity.type
_entity.pdbx_description
1 polymer ?
#
loop_
_entity_poly.entity_id
_entity_poly.type
_entity_poly.pdbx_seq_one_letter_code
_entity_poly.pdbx_strand_id
1 'polypeptide(L)'
;NARVVRPRLSDARFFFEQDKKNGFVSRAMKLGSVVYHNKLGSLGDRAQRLGAIAAFVAGKLGADVAQARNAGLICKVDLLTDMVGEFPELQGIMGRYYAEHEGAKPDVAEAMDHHYRPRFAGDVLPESNVSCAVALADKLDALVGFFGIGMVPTGDKDPFGLRRAALGALRILMEKPLPLDLAELIAEAVQAFPAGMLSATGMERPLHDFMLERLRGYMRDAGHGQD
;
A
#
# COMPACT_ATOMS: atom_id res chain seq x y z
N ASN A 1 -19.24 31.23 -4.65
CA ASN A 1 -18.80 29.82 -4.49
C ASN A 1 -19.56 28.84 -5.42
N ALA A 2 -20.91 28.93 -5.59
CA ALA A 2 -21.68 28.02 -6.44
C ALA A 2 -21.24 28.04 -7.94
N ARG A 3 -20.78 29.17 -8.46
CA ARG A 3 -20.31 29.32 -9.85
C ARG A 3 -19.02 28.52 -10.14
N VAL A 4 -18.20 28.26 -9.14
CA VAL A 4 -16.93 27.51 -9.28
C VAL A 4 -17.15 26.02 -9.02
N VAL A 5 -18.04 25.68 -8.11
CA VAL A 5 -18.30 24.29 -7.69
C VAL A 5 -19.07 23.51 -8.76
N ARG A 6 -20.05 24.12 -9.44
CA ARG A 6 -20.86 23.43 -10.47
C ARG A 6 -20.03 22.88 -11.63
N PRO A 7 -19.11 23.66 -12.27
CA PRO A 7 -18.24 23.11 -13.32
C PRO A 7 -17.41 21.91 -12.81
N ARG A 8 -16.77 22.03 -11.64
CA ARG A 8 -15.98 20.93 -11.06
C ARG A 8 -16.78 19.66 -10.81
N LEU A 9 -18.02 19.78 -10.35
CA LEU A 9 -18.90 18.60 -10.17
C LEU A 9 -19.32 18.00 -11.50
N SER A 10 -19.52 18.82 -12.54
CA SER A 10 -19.81 18.35 -13.90
C SER A 10 -18.62 17.57 -14.46
N ASP A 11 -17.40 18.09 -14.28
CA ASP A 11 -16.16 17.44 -14.72
C ASP A 11 -15.94 16.11 -13.98
N ALA A 12 -16.13 16.10 -12.66
CA ALA A 12 -16.03 14.90 -11.86
C ALA A 12 -17.01 13.81 -12.33
N ARG A 13 -18.26 14.19 -12.65
CA ARG A 13 -19.24 13.26 -13.21
C ARG A 13 -18.79 12.71 -14.56
N PHE A 14 -18.26 13.57 -15.43
CA PHE A 14 -17.74 13.16 -16.72
C PHE A 14 -16.61 12.15 -16.58
N PHE A 15 -15.60 12.42 -15.76
CA PHE A 15 -14.49 11.49 -15.50
C PHE A 15 -14.98 10.18 -14.92
N PHE A 16 -15.89 10.21 -13.96
CA PHE A 16 -16.46 9.01 -13.37
C PHE A 16 -17.14 8.10 -14.41
N GLU A 17 -17.96 8.68 -15.30
CA GLU A 17 -18.63 7.91 -16.34
C GLU A 17 -17.66 7.41 -17.42
N GLN A 18 -16.60 8.17 -17.75
CA GLN A 18 -15.56 7.71 -18.67
C GLN A 18 -14.73 6.56 -18.06
N ASP A 19 -14.37 6.68 -16.80
CA ASP A 19 -13.60 5.65 -16.11
C ASP A 19 -14.35 4.33 -16.03
N LYS A 20 -15.65 4.33 -15.79
CA LYS A 20 -16.47 3.12 -15.77
C LYS A 20 -16.51 2.37 -17.11
N LYS A 21 -16.48 3.10 -18.24
CA LYS A 21 -16.51 2.48 -19.57
C LYS A 21 -15.29 1.62 -19.87
N ASN A 22 -14.13 1.96 -19.29
CA ASN A 22 -12.85 1.35 -19.63
C ASN A 22 -12.48 0.12 -18.77
N GLY A 23 -13.25 -0.18 -17.74
CA GLY A 23 -13.06 -1.32 -16.86
C GLY A 23 -11.76 -1.31 -16.02
N PHE A 24 -11.82 -1.90 -14.86
CA PHE A 24 -10.70 -1.94 -13.92
C PHE A 24 -9.60 -2.92 -14.39
N VAL A 25 -10.02 -4.11 -14.87
CA VAL A 25 -9.11 -5.15 -15.34
C VAL A 25 -8.28 -4.70 -16.56
N SER A 26 -8.91 -4.00 -17.51
CA SER A 26 -8.19 -3.49 -18.68
C SER A 26 -7.12 -2.45 -18.33
N ARG A 27 -7.36 -1.65 -17.29
CA ARG A 27 -6.36 -0.72 -16.76
C ARG A 27 -5.22 -1.42 -16.04
N ALA A 28 -5.48 -2.53 -15.33
CA ALA A 28 -4.44 -3.29 -14.66
C ALA A 28 -3.30 -3.69 -15.62
N MET A 29 -3.63 -4.03 -16.86
CA MET A 29 -2.63 -4.34 -17.89
C MET A 29 -1.72 -3.15 -18.23
N LYS A 30 -2.18 -1.91 -18.03
CA LYS A 30 -1.42 -0.69 -18.30
C LYS A 30 -0.48 -0.29 -17.16
N LEU A 31 -0.57 -0.89 -15.98
CA LEU A 31 0.34 -0.61 -14.87
C LEU A 31 1.82 -0.86 -15.24
N GLY A 32 2.09 -1.82 -16.12
CA GLY A 32 3.43 -2.11 -16.60
C GLY A 32 4.09 -0.99 -17.41
N SER A 33 3.31 -0.06 -17.96
CA SER A 33 3.83 1.10 -18.69
C SER A 33 4.14 2.32 -17.81
N VAL A 34 3.78 2.27 -16.54
CA VAL A 34 3.99 3.39 -15.59
C VAL A 34 5.19 3.08 -14.70
N VAL A 35 6.22 3.92 -14.77
CA VAL A 35 7.42 3.77 -13.94
C VAL A 35 7.05 4.06 -12.48
N TYR A 36 7.33 3.09 -11.60
CA TYR A 36 7.26 3.29 -10.15
C TYR A 36 8.55 3.96 -9.64
N HIS A 37 9.68 3.35 -9.94
CA HIS A 37 11.01 3.89 -9.67
C HIS A 37 12.03 3.24 -10.61
N ASN A 38 13.02 4.01 -11.09
CA ASN A 38 13.98 3.54 -12.09
C ASN A 38 14.73 2.25 -11.71
N LYS A 39 14.95 2.01 -10.41
CA LYS A 39 15.62 0.81 -9.89
C LYS A 39 14.64 -0.26 -9.40
N LEU A 40 13.37 0.06 -9.20
CA LEU A 40 12.35 -0.85 -8.64
C LEU A 40 11.27 -1.26 -9.65
N GLY A 41 11.44 -0.82 -10.90
CA GLY A 41 10.55 -1.19 -12.00
C GLY A 41 9.29 -0.34 -12.12
N SER A 42 8.28 -0.92 -12.76
CA SER A 42 6.99 -0.31 -13.04
C SER A 42 5.98 -0.49 -11.89
N LEU A 43 4.85 0.19 -11.98
CA LEU A 43 3.69 -0.09 -11.11
C LEU A 43 3.15 -1.51 -11.32
N GLY A 44 3.29 -2.08 -12.52
CA GLY A 44 2.95 -3.47 -12.80
C GLY A 44 3.85 -4.45 -12.04
N ASP A 45 5.16 -4.23 -12.05
CA ASP A 45 6.10 -5.02 -11.26
C ASP A 45 5.79 -4.91 -9.76
N ARG A 46 5.49 -3.72 -9.29
CA ARG A 46 5.05 -3.49 -7.92
C ARG A 46 3.77 -4.24 -7.60
N ALA A 47 2.76 -4.19 -8.45
CA ALA A 47 1.50 -4.89 -8.27
C ALA A 47 1.70 -6.41 -8.10
N GLN A 48 2.61 -7.02 -8.87
CA GLN A 48 2.97 -8.43 -8.72
C GLN A 48 3.55 -8.71 -7.33
N ARG A 49 4.47 -7.88 -6.83
CA ARG A 49 5.04 -8.01 -5.49
C ARG A 49 3.97 -7.84 -4.41
N LEU A 50 3.11 -6.82 -4.55
CA LEU A 50 2.00 -6.59 -3.60
C LEU A 50 1.07 -7.81 -3.53
N GLY A 51 0.73 -8.39 -4.68
CA GLY A 51 -0.08 -9.61 -4.74
C GLY A 51 0.58 -10.80 -4.06
N ALA A 52 1.88 -10.99 -4.24
CA ALA A 52 2.64 -12.08 -3.61
C ALA A 52 2.71 -11.91 -2.08
N ILE A 53 3.12 -10.73 -1.60
CA ILE A 53 3.24 -10.44 -0.16
C ILE A 53 1.87 -10.51 0.52
N ALA A 54 0.82 -9.93 -0.10
CA ALA A 54 -0.53 -9.97 0.45
C ALA A 54 -1.07 -11.40 0.54
N ALA A 55 -0.78 -12.26 -0.44
CA ALA A 55 -1.16 -13.67 -0.41
C ALA A 55 -0.49 -14.43 0.74
N PHE A 56 0.81 -14.19 0.97
CA PHE A 56 1.54 -14.77 2.08
C PHE A 56 0.94 -14.34 3.43
N VAL A 57 0.75 -13.02 3.62
CA VAL A 57 0.18 -12.48 4.87
C VAL A 57 -1.22 -13.04 5.11
N ALA A 58 -2.08 -13.08 4.09
CA ALA A 58 -3.43 -13.63 4.19
C ALA A 58 -3.40 -15.11 4.60
N GLY A 59 -2.48 -15.90 4.06
CA GLY A 59 -2.28 -17.30 4.45
C GLY A 59 -1.96 -17.45 5.93
N LYS A 60 -1.09 -16.60 6.47
CA LYS A 60 -0.76 -16.56 7.90
C LYS A 60 -1.93 -16.15 8.78
N LEU A 61 -2.83 -15.30 8.26
CA LEU A 61 -4.02 -14.83 8.97
C LEU A 61 -5.23 -15.76 8.83
N GLY A 62 -5.12 -16.85 8.07
CA GLY A 62 -6.27 -17.71 7.74
C GLY A 62 -7.35 -16.97 6.91
N ALA A 63 -6.96 -15.90 6.20
CA ALA A 63 -7.83 -15.15 5.31
C ALA A 63 -7.84 -15.74 3.88
N ASP A 64 -8.73 -15.24 3.03
CA ASP A 64 -8.81 -15.69 1.63
C ASP A 64 -7.59 -15.20 0.83
N VAL A 65 -6.66 -16.12 0.61
CA VAL A 65 -5.38 -15.89 -0.10
C VAL A 65 -5.61 -15.41 -1.53
N ALA A 66 -6.64 -15.94 -2.22
CA ALA A 66 -6.92 -15.55 -3.59
C ALA A 66 -7.46 -14.12 -3.66
N GLN A 67 -8.33 -13.73 -2.73
CA GLN A 67 -8.81 -12.35 -2.64
C GLN A 67 -7.69 -11.38 -2.29
N ALA A 68 -6.84 -11.72 -1.33
CA ALA A 68 -5.71 -10.86 -0.95
C ALA A 68 -4.72 -10.68 -2.11
N ARG A 69 -4.39 -11.76 -2.84
CA ARG A 69 -3.56 -11.68 -4.04
C ARG A 69 -4.18 -10.78 -5.09
N ASN A 70 -5.45 -10.99 -5.40
CA ASN A 70 -6.17 -10.18 -6.39
C ASN A 70 -6.21 -8.70 -5.97
N ALA A 71 -6.54 -8.42 -4.72
CA ALA A 71 -6.55 -7.06 -4.20
C ALA A 71 -5.16 -6.39 -4.31
N GLY A 72 -4.09 -7.09 -3.98
CA GLY A 72 -2.71 -6.60 -4.16
C GLY A 72 -2.36 -6.27 -5.61
N LEU A 73 -2.82 -7.10 -6.56
CA LEU A 73 -2.59 -6.89 -8.00
C LEU A 73 -3.29 -5.64 -8.55
N ILE A 74 -4.45 -5.28 -8.00
CA ILE A 74 -5.29 -4.21 -8.56
C ILE A 74 -5.36 -2.95 -7.70
N CYS A 75 -4.82 -2.94 -6.48
CA CYS A 75 -4.97 -1.82 -5.55
C CYS A 75 -4.38 -0.49 -6.03
N LYS A 76 -3.55 -0.49 -7.05
CA LYS A 76 -2.95 0.72 -7.66
C LYS A 76 -3.56 1.10 -9.00
N VAL A 77 -4.60 0.40 -9.45
CA VAL A 77 -5.20 0.62 -10.77
C VAL A 77 -5.93 1.96 -10.87
N ASP A 78 -6.47 2.45 -9.77
CA ASP A 78 -7.15 3.74 -9.71
C ASP A 78 -6.23 4.93 -10.02
N LEU A 79 -4.90 4.77 -9.85
CA LEU A 79 -3.91 5.77 -10.28
C LEU A 79 -3.92 6.04 -11.79
N LEU A 80 -4.50 5.15 -12.58
CA LEU A 80 -4.65 5.26 -14.04
C LEU A 80 -6.02 5.79 -14.46
N THR A 81 -6.86 6.18 -13.51
CA THR A 81 -8.18 6.75 -13.79
C THR A 81 -8.09 8.24 -14.00
N ASP A 82 -8.96 8.77 -14.85
CA ASP A 82 -9.06 10.21 -15.09
C ASP A 82 -9.49 10.94 -13.80
N MET A 83 -10.38 10.31 -13.02
CA MET A 83 -10.84 10.84 -11.74
C MET A 83 -9.69 11.06 -10.75
N VAL A 84 -8.82 10.08 -10.55
CA VAL A 84 -7.69 10.20 -9.61
C VAL A 84 -6.60 11.12 -10.18
N GLY A 85 -6.45 11.15 -11.52
CA GLY A 85 -5.57 12.10 -12.18
C GLY A 85 -5.95 13.55 -11.91
N GLU A 86 -7.25 13.89 -11.93
CA GLU A 86 -7.76 15.23 -11.65
C GLU A 86 -7.94 15.51 -10.15
N PHE A 87 -8.29 14.48 -9.36
CA PHE A 87 -8.53 14.58 -7.92
C PHE A 87 -7.68 13.55 -7.16
N PRO A 88 -6.36 13.82 -6.97
CA PRO A 88 -5.44 12.88 -6.33
C PRO A 88 -5.82 12.48 -4.91
N GLU A 89 -6.56 13.34 -4.20
CA GLU A 89 -7.07 13.07 -2.86
C GLU A 89 -8.10 11.93 -2.81
N LEU A 90 -8.69 11.57 -3.95
CA LEU A 90 -9.65 10.46 -4.08
C LEU A 90 -8.98 9.12 -4.32
N GLN A 91 -7.65 9.07 -4.33
CA GLN A 91 -6.86 7.84 -4.44
C GLN A 91 -7.28 6.82 -3.37
N GLY A 92 -7.53 5.59 -3.80
CA GLY A 92 -8.05 4.50 -2.97
C GLY A 92 -9.58 4.53 -2.87
N ILE A 93 -10.16 5.67 -2.55
CA ILE A 93 -11.62 5.85 -2.46
C ILE A 93 -12.27 5.50 -3.81
N MET A 94 -11.77 6.08 -4.90
CA MET A 94 -12.28 5.78 -6.24
C MET A 94 -11.98 4.36 -6.68
N GLY A 95 -10.82 3.82 -6.30
CA GLY A 95 -10.51 2.41 -6.51
C GLY A 95 -11.56 1.48 -5.91
N ARG A 96 -12.02 1.77 -4.69
CA ARG A 96 -13.11 1.03 -4.06
C ARG A 96 -14.41 1.13 -4.85
N TYR A 97 -14.85 2.34 -5.20
CA TYR A 97 -16.08 2.55 -5.95
C TYR A 97 -16.08 1.83 -7.32
N TYR A 98 -14.95 1.87 -8.04
CA TYR A 98 -14.84 1.17 -9.33
C TYR A 98 -14.81 -0.34 -9.16
N ALA A 99 -14.11 -0.86 -8.14
CA ALA A 99 -14.11 -2.29 -7.85
C ALA A 99 -15.51 -2.79 -7.47
N GLU A 100 -16.25 -2.06 -6.62
CA GLU A 100 -17.65 -2.35 -6.28
C GLU A 100 -18.53 -2.33 -7.52
N HIS A 101 -18.37 -1.35 -8.40
CA HIS A 101 -19.14 -1.23 -9.63
C HIS A 101 -18.93 -2.43 -10.57
N GLU A 102 -17.74 -3.00 -10.61
CA GLU A 102 -17.41 -4.18 -11.42
C GLU A 102 -17.70 -5.50 -10.71
N GLY A 103 -18.33 -5.46 -9.54
CA GLY A 103 -18.76 -6.66 -8.82
C GLY A 103 -17.63 -7.38 -8.10
N ALA A 104 -16.56 -6.67 -7.73
CA ALA A 104 -15.53 -7.23 -6.86
C ALA A 104 -16.12 -7.68 -5.52
N LYS A 105 -15.54 -8.73 -4.94
CA LYS A 105 -15.91 -9.16 -3.59
C LYS A 105 -15.70 -8.03 -2.58
N PRO A 106 -16.52 -7.92 -1.52
CA PRO A 106 -16.47 -6.81 -0.57
C PRO A 106 -15.07 -6.56 0.00
N ASP A 107 -14.37 -7.61 0.45
CA ASP A 107 -13.01 -7.48 1.02
C ASP A 107 -11.98 -6.97 0.00
N VAL A 108 -12.13 -7.36 -1.28
CA VAL A 108 -11.27 -6.86 -2.37
C VAL A 108 -11.54 -5.38 -2.63
N ALA A 109 -12.80 -4.98 -2.72
CA ALA A 109 -13.18 -3.59 -2.93
C ALA A 109 -12.75 -2.71 -1.75
N GLU A 110 -12.96 -3.17 -0.52
CA GLU A 110 -12.50 -2.47 0.69
C GLU A 110 -10.98 -2.26 0.69
N ALA A 111 -10.21 -3.28 0.32
CA ALA A 111 -8.75 -3.20 0.26
C ALA A 111 -8.23 -2.10 -0.70
N MET A 112 -9.02 -1.69 -1.72
CA MET A 112 -8.64 -0.59 -2.61
C MET A 112 -8.44 0.73 -1.86
N ASP A 113 -9.25 1.03 -0.85
CA ASP A 113 -9.07 2.20 0.02
C ASP A 113 -8.19 1.88 1.24
N HIS A 114 -8.46 0.76 1.90
CA HIS A 114 -7.86 0.44 3.19
C HIS A 114 -6.37 0.11 3.13
N HIS A 115 -5.81 -0.26 1.97
CA HIS A 115 -4.37 -0.52 1.88
C HIS A 115 -3.50 0.73 2.11
N TYR A 116 -4.06 1.93 1.96
CA TYR A 116 -3.38 3.17 2.32
C TYR A 116 -3.37 3.45 3.83
N ARG A 117 -4.26 2.81 4.59
CA ARG A 117 -4.38 3.03 6.03
C ARG A 117 -3.27 2.32 6.82
N PRO A 118 -2.85 2.88 7.95
CA PRO A 118 -3.08 4.26 8.37
C PRO A 118 -2.26 5.24 7.51
N ARG A 119 -2.87 6.36 7.12
CA ARG A 119 -2.23 7.38 6.26
C ARG A 119 -1.36 8.35 7.06
N PHE A 120 -1.68 8.50 8.35
CA PHE A 120 -0.98 9.38 9.30
C PHE A 120 -1.08 8.82 10.72
N ALA A 121 -0.35 9.43 11.67
CA ALA A 121 -0.46 9.06 13.08
C ALA A 121 -1.90 9.30 13.58
N GLY A 122 -2.50 8.30 14.24
CA GLY A 122 -3.90 8.37 14.72
C GLY A 122 -4.98 8.06 13.68
N ASP A 123 -4.62 7.81 12.41
CA ASP A 123 -5.59 7.34 11.41
C ASP A 123 -6.13 5.95 11.76
N VAL A 124 -7.32 5.63 11.24
CA VAL A 124 -7.94 4.31 11.40
C VAL A 124 -7.13 3.22 10.70
N LEU A 125 -7.21 2.01 11.21
CA LEU A 125 -6.55 0.85 10.62
C LEU A 125 -7.43 0.17 9.57
N PRO A 126 -6.85 -0.66 8.68
CA PRO A 126 -7.62 -1.55 7.81
C PRO A 126 -8.54 -2.46 8.64
N GLU A 127 -9.74 -2.75 8.14
CA GLU A 127 -10.74 -3.47 8.92
C GLU A 127 -10.64 -4.99 8.75
N SER A 128 -10.75 -5.48 7.50
CA SER A 128 -10.69 -6.91 7.19
C SER A 128 -9.25 -7.44 7.18
N ASN A 129 -9.10 -8.77 7.37
CA ASN A 129 -7.79 -9.42 7.24
C ASN A 129 -7.21 -9.31 5.83
N VAL A 130 -8.05 -9.29 4.79
CA VAL A 130 -7.61 -9.05 3.41
C VAL A 130 -7.06 -7.63 3.28
N SER A 131 -7.77 -6.62 3.79
CA SER A 131 -7.30 -5.24 3.80
C SER A 131 -6.01 -5.06 4.60
N CYS A 132 -5.87 -5.72 5.77
CA CYS A 132 -4.63 -5.73 6.55
C CYS A 132 -3.46 -6.34 5.75
N ALA A 133 -3.70 -7.46 5.05
CA ALA A 133 -2.68 -8.11 4.25
C ALA A 133 -2.17 -7.22 3.12
N VAL A 134 -3.07 -6.53 2.40
CA VAL A 134 -2.69 -5.61 1.32
C VAL A 134 -2.01 -4.36 1.87
N ALA A 135 -2.47 -3.82 3.00
CA ALA A 135 -1.86 -2.67 3.66
C ALA A 135 -0.44 -2.95 4.15
N LEU A 136 -0.20 -4.14 4.72
CA LEU A 136 1.14 -4.59 5.09
C LEU A 136 2.01 -4.80 3.85
N ALA A 137 1.48 -5.41 2.78
CA ALA A 137 2.20 -5.60 1.53
C ALA A 137 2.67 -4.27 0.93
N ASP A 138 1.80 -3.26 0.86
CA ASP A 138 2.12 -1.93 0.31
C ASP A 138 3.25 -1.24 1.09
N LYS A 139 3.22 -1.32 2.41
CA LYS A 139 4.23 -0.73 3.29
C LYS A 139 5.54 -1.48 3.25
N LEU A 140 5.50 -2.82 3.29
CA LEU A 140 6.70 -3.66 3.24
C LEU A 140 7.40 -3.59 1.88
N ASP A 141 6.66 -3.58 0.76
CA ASP A 141 7.23 -3.38 -0.57
C ASP A 141 8.04 -2.08 -0.66
N ALA A 142 7.47 -0.99 -0.16
CA ALA A 142 8.18 0.31 -0.16
C ALA A 142 9.42 0.27 0.75
N LEU A 143 9.28 -0.22 1.98
CA LEU A 143 10.38 -0.31 2.95
C LEU A 143 11.53 -1.17 2.42
N VAL A 144 11.23 -2.39 2.01
CA VAL A 144 12.21 -3.35 1.47
C VAL A 144 12.82 -2.82 0.18
N GLY A 145 12.01 -2.31 -0.74
CA GLY A 145 12.49 -1.80 -2.02
C GLY A 145 13.49 -0.66 -1.86
N PHE A 146 13.12 0.39 -1.10
CA PHE A 146 13.99 1.55 -0.94
C PHE A 146 15.22 1.27 -0.09
N PHE A 147 15.10 0.50 1.00
CA PHE A 147 16.27 0.03 1.76
C PHE A 147 17.19 -0.83 0.89
N GLY A 148 16.60 -1.75 0.10
CA GLY A 148 17.33 -2.66 -0.77
C GLY A 148 18.10 -1.98 -1.91
N ILE A 149 17.73 -0.75 -2.29
CA ILE A 149 18.50 0.06 -3.26
C ILE A 149 19.34 1.16 -2.59
N GLY A 150 19.45 1.14 -1.26
CA GLY A 150 20.27 2.08 -0.48
C GLY A 150 19.66 3.47 -0.29
N MET A 151 18.37 3.64 -0.54
CA MET A 151 17.65 4.92 -0.37
C MET A 151 16.95 4.99 0.98
N VAL A 152 17.71 5.09 2.05
CA VAL A 152 17.20 5.16 3.41
C VAL A 152 16.97 6.61 3.85
N PRO A 153 15.98 6.87 4.74
CA PRO A 153 15.77 8.21 5.30
C PRO A 153 16.99 8.70 6.09
N THR A 154 17.36 9.96 5.90
CA THR A 154 18.49 10.59 6.62
C THR A 154 18.07 11.95 7.18
N GLY A 155 18.35 12.21 8.46
CA GLY A 155 17.93 13.46 9.12
C GLY A 155 16.43 13.72 8.91
N ASP A 156 16.07 14.89 8.42
CA ASP A 156 14.68 15.26 8.15
C ASP A 156 14.17 14.81 6.75
N LYS A 157 15.06 14.24 5.94
CA LYS A 157 14.72 13.83 4.55
C LYS A 157 14.11 12.44 4.52
N ASP A 158 12.88 12.35 4.05
CA ASP A 158 12.14 11.10 3.82
C ASP A 158 11.25 11.23 2.57
N PRO A 159 11.86 11.30 1.37
CA PRO A 159 11.12 11.58 0.14
C PRO A 159 10.11 10.49 -0.23
N PHE A 160 10.28 9.28 0.30
CA PHE A 160 9.41 8.13 0.01
C PHE A 160 8.44 7.81 1.14
N GLY A 161 8.43 8.59 2.23
CA GLY A 161 7.52 8.38 3.37
C GLY A 161 7.76 7.09 4.14
N LEU A 162 9.01 6.60 4.19
CA LEU A 162 9.35 5.32 4.80
C LEU A 162 9.13 5.30 6.31
N ARG A 163 9.31 6.44 7.01
CA ARG A 163 8.97 6.54 8.44
C ARG A 163 7.49 6.32 8.69
N ARG A 164 6.65 6.88 7.81
CA ARG A 164 5.20 6.70 7.85
C ARG A 164 4.79 5.27 7.51
N ALA A 165 5.43 4.67 6.50
CA ALA A 165 5.21 3.28 6.13
C ALA A 165 5.58 2.32 7.28
N ALA A 166 6.73 2.53 7.92
CA ALA A 166 7.18 1.74 9.07
C ALA A 166 6.20 1.85 10.24
N LEU A 167 5.83 3.06 10.64
CA LEU A 167 4.86 3.26 11.73
C LEU A 167 3.49 2.65 11.37
N GLY A 168 3.04 2.80 10.14
CA GLY A 168 1.78 2.22 9.68
C GLY A 168 1.77 0.69 9.75
N ALA A 169 2.85 0.03 9.31
CA ALA A 169 2.98 -1.41 9.42
C ALA A 169 3.00 -1.87 10.89
N LEU A 170 3.77 -1.21 11.74
CA LEU A 170 3.86 -1.52 13.16
C LEU A 170 2.52 -1.34 13.88
N ARG A 171 1.78 -0.27 13.60
CA ARG A 171 0.45 -0.07 14.17
C ARG A 171 -0.51 -1.19 13.80
N ILE A 172 -0.51 -1.65 12.55
CA ILE A 172 -1.33 -2.78 12.13
C ILE A 172 -0.95 -4.04 12.92
N LEU A 173 0.35 -4.32 13.07
CA LEU A 173 0.83 -5.51 13.79
C LEU A 173 0.53 -5.48 15.29
N MET A 174 0.52 -4.30 15.92
CA MET A 174 0.36 -4.16 17.38
C MET A 174 -1.09 -3.96 17.81
N GLU A 175 -1.83 -3.13 17.08
CA GLU A 175 -3.20 -2.74 17.46
C GLU A 175 -4.24 -3.75 16.94
N LYS A 176 -3.85 -4.63 16.03
CA LYS A 176 -4.66 -5.76 15.58
C LYS A 176 -4.07 -7.06 16.17
N PRO A 177 -4.90 -8.01 16.62
CA PRO A 177 -4.44 -9.29 17.18
C PRO A 177 -3.98 -10.23 16.05
N LEU A 178 -2.94 -9.84 15.31
CA LEU A 178 -2.44 -10.59 14.17
C LEU A 178 -1.23 -11.45 14.60
N PRO A 179 -1.25 -12.78 14.39
CA PRO A 179 -0.15 -13.67 14.72
C PRO A 179 0.94 -13.61 13.64
N LEU A 180 1.58 -12.45 13.49
CA LEU A 180 2.58 -12.17 12.46
C LEU A 180 3.91 -11.75 13.08
N ASP A 181 5.01 -12.31 12.57
CA ASP A 181 6.37 -11.94 12.94
C ASP A 181 6.97 -10.94 11.94
N LEU A 182 7.52 -9.84 12.45
CA LEU A 182 8.07 -8.77 11.62
C LEU A 182 9.27 -9.23 10.79
N ALA A 183 10.15 -10.05 11.35
CA ALA A 183 11.33 -10.53 10.63
C ALA A 183 10.93 -11.48 9.49
N GLU A 184 9.94 -12.34 9.72
CA GLU A 184 9.37 -13.21 8.68
C GLU A 184 8.72 -12.39 7.57
N LEU A 185 7.98 -11.35 7.91
CA LEU A 185 7.35 -10.45 6.93
C LEU A 185 8.38 -9.71 6.07
N ILE A 186 9.47 -9.23 6.67
CA ILE A 186 10.56 -8.58 5.94
C ILE A 186 11.23 -9.59 5.00
N ALA A 187 11.53 -10.80 5.48
CA ALA A 187 12.16 -11.84 4.66
C ALA A 187 11.30 -12.23 3.46
N GLU A 188 9.99 -12.40 3.65
CA GLU A 188 9.06 -12.69 2.56
C GLU A 188 8.97 -11.53 1.55
N ALA A 189 8.93 -10.31 2.05
CA ALA A 189 8.91 -9.13 1.17
C ALA A 189 10.19 -9.02 0.33
N VAL A 190 11.35 -9.37 0.88
CA VAL A 190 12.62 -9.45 0.12
C VAL A 190 12.53 -10.48 -1.02
N GLN A 191 11.94 -11.65 -0.75
CA GLN A 191 11.79 -12.70 -1.76
C GLN A 191 10.84 -12.32 -2.90
N ALA A 192 9.95 -11.37 -2.70
CA ALA A 192 9.06 -10.89 -3.74
C ALA A 192 9.78 -10.06 -4.81
N PHE A 193 10.99 -9.58 -4.55
CA PHE A 193 11.78 -8.83 -5.52
C PHE A 193 12.59 -9.78 -6.42
N PRO A 194 12.70 -9.47 -7.72
CA PRO A 194 13.56 -10.22 -8.63
C PRO A 194 15.01 -10.27 -8.14
N ALA A 195 15.67 -11.40 -8.36
CA ALA A 195 17.08 -11.56 -8.02
C ALA A 195 17.95 -10.44 -8.64
N GLY A 196 18.80 -9.82 -7.83
CA GLY A 196 19.70 -8.74 -8.26
C GLY A 196 19.05 -7.35 -8.30
N MET A 197 17.76 -7.20 -8.08
CA MET A 197 17.12 -5.88 -8.02
C MET A 197 17.51 -5.13 -6.74
N LEU A 198 17.60 -5.80 -5.61
CA LEU A 198 18.04 -5.23 -4.34
C LEU A 198 19.57 -5.32 -4.25
N SER A 199 20.24 -4.19 -4.36
CA SER A 199 21.72 -4.11 -4.38
C SER A 199 22.36 -4.04 -3.00
N ALA A 200 21.60 -3.64 -1.96
CA ALA A 200 22.09 -3.54 -0.59
C ALA A 200 21.98 -4.90 0.10
N THR A 201 23.10 -5.63 0.22
CA THR A 201 23.15 -6.90 0.92
C THR A 201 23.01 -6.71 2.44
N GLY A 202 22.25 -7.63 3.10
CA GLY A 202 22.05 -7.61 4.56
C GLY A 202 21.21 -6.44 5.07
N MET A 203 20.35 -5.87 4.20
CA MET A 203 19.53 -4.70 4.53
C MET A 203 18.37 -5.04 5.50
N GLU A 204 18.07 -6.30 5.69
CA GLU A 204 16.98 -6.76 6.55
C GLU A 204 17.16 -6.31 8.00
N ARG A 205 18.37 -6.43 8.53
CA ARG A 205 18.68 -5.99 9.89
C ARG A 205 18.61 -4.48 10.07
N PRO A 206 19.27 -3.66 9.22
CA PRO A 206 19.08 -2.20 9.25
C PRO A 206 17.62 -1.75 9.10
N LEU A 207 16.83 -2.42 8.26
CA LEU A 207 15.40 -2.14 8.12
C LEU A 207 14.64 -2.48 9.39
N HIS A 208 14.87 -3.65 9.97
CA HIS A 208 14.25 -4.07 11.23
C HIS A 208 14.57 -3.08 12.36
N ASP A 209 15.85 -2.71 12.51
CA ASP A 209 16.30 -1.76 13.53
C ASP A 209 15.66 -0.37 13.32
N PHE A 210 15.57 0.09 12.07
CA PHE A 210 14.86 1.33 11.71
C PHE A 210 13.38 1.27 12.13
N MET A 211 12.70 0.17 11.87
CA MET A 211 11.30 0.00 12.25
C MET A 211 11.13 0.01 13.78
N LEU A 212 11.98 -0.71 14.51
CA LEU A 212 11.95 -0.74 15.98
C LEU A 212 12.24 0.64 16.59
N GLU A 213 13.12 1.42 15.99
CA GLU A 213 13.37 2.80 16.44
C GLU A 213 12.10 3.67 16.31
N ARG A 214 11.34 3.51 15.22
CA ARG A 214 10.05 4.20 15.04
C ARG A 214 9.03 3.76 16.08
N LEU A 215 9.02 2.47 16.41
CA LEU A 215 8.17 1.93 17.46
C LEU A 215 8.48 2.57 18.83
N ARG A 216 9.75 2.63 19.21
CA ARG A 216 10.17 3.27 20.48
C ARG A 216 9.74 4.75 20.55
N GLY A 217 9.86 5.49 19.43
CA GLY A 217 9.34 6.85 19.34
C GLY A 217 7.83 6.91 19.58
N TYR A 218 7.07 6.10 18.87
CA TYR A 218 5.62 6.02 19.00
C TYR A 218 5.16 5.68 20.42
N MET A 219 5.80 4.69 21.06
CA MET A 219 5.47 4.28 22.43
C MET A 219 5.76 5.39 23.45
N ARG A 220 6.88 6.12 23.30
CA ARG A 220 7.17 7.28 24.17
C ARG A 220 6.14 8.38 24.04
N ASP A 221 5.74 8.69 22.79
CA ASP A 221 4.74 9.73 22.52
C ASP A 221 3.35 9.34 23.05
N ALA A 222 3.06 8.03 23.11
CA ALA A 222 1.86 7.47 23.72
C ALA A 222 1.91 7.38 25.27
N GLY A 223 3.01 7.84 25.90
CA GLY A 223 3.15 7.87 27.37
C GLY A 223 3.63 6.55 27.98
N HIS A 224 4.05 5.57 27.18
CA HIS A 224 4.71 4.37 27.67
C HIS A 224 6.20 4.68 27.88
N GLY A 225 6.58 5.01 29.13
CA GLY A 225 7.97 5.24 29.51
C GLY A 225 8.85 4.00 29.36
N GLN A 226 10.16 4.23 29.31
CA GLN A 226 11.14 3.14 29.43
C GLN A 226 11.12 2.68 30.91
N ASP A 227 10.54 1.53 31.20
CA ASP A 227 10.89 0.71 32.35
C ASP A 227 11.81 -0.41 31.91
#